data_07c903fb325d71001f81d05b23f6582e
#
_entry.id   07c903fb325d71001f81d05b23f6582e
#
_cell.length_a   1.000
_cell.length_b   1.000
_cell.length_c   1.000
_cell.angle_alpha   90.00
_cell.angle_beta   90.00
_cell.angle_gamma   90.00
#
_symmetry.space_group_name_H-M   'P 1'
#
loop_
_entity.id
_entity.type
_entity.pdbx_description
1 polymer ?
#
loop_
_entity_poly.entity_id
_entity_poly.type
_entity_poly.pdbx_seq_one_letter_code
_entity_poly.pdbx_strand_id
1 'polypeptide(L)'
;MRDIEELISKNKKYKKTILQKKLKSKKNTVAYVTIDKKPRILKWYVPGLKKNMENEYKVLNKAKSDIDIPRIYEKDEKNNCLIMNYIMGENLCDLINDKDTSFEEKQRLIILLSEWYHKFHNYFKNDEKFLIHGDPTLRNFIFTDRIWGVDFEEVRTGKPVEDIAGICASILSTEPMFTKEKYKLCSILIDNYLKLAPGRISDINKDIAYSLLEKIQWRPNQEEILRKYSKKIRKNGLD
;
A
#
# COMPACT_ATOMS: atom_id res chain seq x y z
N MET A 1 -10.28 18.23 12.66
CA MET A 1 -9.07 17.36 12.48
C MET A 1 -8.40 17.27 13.84
N ARG A 2 -8.06 16.07 14.33
CA ARG A 2 -7.36 15.95 15.62
C ARG A 2 -5.97 16.54 15.53
N ASP A 3 -5.59 17.31 16.55
CA ASP A 3 -4.28 17.94 16.54
C ASP A 3 -3.24 17.03 17.21
N ILE A 4 -2.32 16.52 16.40
CA ILE A 4 -1.25 15.62 16.85
C ILE A 4 -0.25 16.35 17.77
N GLU A 5 -0.12 17.68 17.63
CA GLU A 5 0.70 18.49 18.51
C GLU A 5 0.12 18.51 19.93
N GLU A 6 -1.21 18.60 20.01
CA GLU A 6 -1.93 18.51 21.30
C GLU A 6 -1.76 17.13 21.93
N LEU A 7 -1.84 16.03 21.14
CA LEU A 7 -1.59 14.69 21.63
C LEU A 7 -0.18 14.56 22.22
N ILE A 8 0.83 15.06 21.49
CA ILE A 8 2.24 14.96 21.89
C ILE A 8 2.50 15.81 23.13
N SER A 9 2.01 17.05 23.18
CA SER A 9 2.29 18.00 24.27
C SER A 9 1.59 17.64 25.59
N LYS A 10 0.35 17.16 25.51
CA LYS A 10 -0.46 16.84 26.71
C LYS A 10 -0.18 15.46 27.30
N ASN A 11 0.48 14.56 26.58
CA ASN A 11 0.70 13.20 27.04
C ASN A 11 2.15 12.98 27.48
N LYS A 12 2.33 12.72 28.79
CA LYS A 12 3.66 12.46 29.38
C LYS A 12 4.44 11.34 28.65
N LYS A 13 3.72 10.39 28.06
CA LYS A 13 4.30 9.29 27.27
C LYS A 13 5.09 9.78 26.05
N TYR A 14 4.65 10.88 25.43
CA TYR A 14 5.27 11.45 24.24
C TYR A 14 6.25 12.60 24.53
N LYS A 15 6.64 12.81 25.79
CA LYS A 15 7.53 13.93 26.21
C LYS A 15 8.83 14.03 25.41
N LYS A 16 9.34 12.89 24.88
CA LYS A 16 10.56 12.85 24.08
C LYS A 16 10.29 12.84 22.57
N THR A 17 9.03 13.03 22.18
CA THR A 17 8.60 13.02 20.77
C THR A 17 8.64 14.44 20.22
N ILE A 18 9.34 14.64 19.12
CA ILE A 18 9.41 15.91 18.41
C ILE A 18 8.72 15.71 17.06
N LEU A 19 7.67 16.47 16.81
CA LEU A 19 6.99 16.50 15.52
C LEU A 19 7.90 17.12 14.46
N GLN A 20 8.13 16.41 13.37
CA GLN A 20 8.90 16.89 12.23
C GLN A 20 7.98 17.34 11.09
N LYS A 21 7.00 16.51 10.74
CA LYS A 21 6.07 16.77 9.63
C LYS A 21 4.78 15.99 9.78
N LYS A 22 3.63 16.64 9.53
CA LYS A 22 2.35 15.95 9.33
C LYS A 22 2.31 15.36 7.92
N LEU A 23 1.98 14.09 7.79
CA LEU A 23 1.91 13.40 6.50
C LEU A 23 0.46 13.37 6.00
N LYS A 24 0.29 13.40 4.68
CA LYS A 24 -1.04 13.35 4.07
C LYS A 24 -1.68 11.99 4.31
N SER A 25 -2.85 11.97 4.92
CA SER A 25 -3.66 10.78 5.15
C SER A 25 -5.15 11.14 5.03
N LYS A 26 -5.96 10.17 4.60
CA LYS A 26 -7.41 10.38 4.40
C LYS A 26 -8.23 10.12 5.66
N LYS A 27 -7.89 9.09 6.41
CA LYS A 27 -8.68 8.59 7.54
C LYS A 27 -8.05 8.91 8.89
N ASN A 28 -6.75 8.66 9.00
CA ASN A 28 -6.01 8.78 10.25
C ASN A 28 -5.11 10.01 10.26
N THR A 29 -4.58 10.37 11.43
CA THR A 29 -3.52 11.37 11.51
C THR A 29 -2.18 10.65 11.53
N VAL A 30 -1.33 10.97 10.56
CA VAL A 30 0.00 10.35 10.41
C VAL A 30 1.06 11.43 10.49
N ALA A 31 2.09 11.21 11.28
CA ALA A 31 3.20 12.16 11.41
C ALA A 31 4.55 11.47 11.38
N TYR A 32 5.48 12.12 10.71
CA TYR A 32 6.90 11.88 10.89
C TYR A 32 7.35 12.58 12.17
N VAL A 33 7.93 11.83 13.08
CA VAL A 33 8.40 12.29 14.38
C VAL A 33 9.81 11.77 14.65
N THR A 34 10.53 12.41 15.58
CA THR A 34 11.74 11.84 16.17
C THR A 34 11.48 11.50 17.63
N ILE A 35 11.92 10.30 18.05
CA ILE A 35 11.88 9.83 19.44
C ILE A 35 13.29 9.39 19.79
N ASP A 36 13.87 9.97 20.84
CA ASP A 36 15.29 9.76 21.21
C ASP A 36 16.24 9.90 20.01
N LYS A 37 16.04 10.96 19.21
CA LYS A 37 16.78 11.28 17.96
C LYS A 37 16.64 10.27 16.83
N LYS A 38 15.77 9.26 16.96
CA LYS A 38 15.50 8.27 15.92
C LYS A 38 14.25 8.60 15.13
N PRO A 39 14.26 8.50 13.79
CA PRO A 39 13.10 8.75 12.95
C PRO A 39 12.02 7.69 13.16
N ARG A 40 10.77 8.13 13.29
CA ARG A 40 9.60 7.29 13.52
C ARG A 40 8.39 7.82 12.77
N ILE A 41 7.42 6.94 12.53
CA ILE A 41 6.04 7.29 12.17
C ILE A 41 5.17 7.11 13.40
N LEU A 42 4.40 8.15 13.73
CA LEU A 42 3.29 8.08 14.66
C LEU A 42 1.99 8.11 13.87
N LYS A 43 1.23 7.02 13.93
CA LYS A 43 -0.09 6.89 13.30
C LYS A 43 -1.16 6.87 14.37
N TRP A 44 -2.02 7.88 14.37
CA TRP A 44 -3.09 8.09 15.33
C TRP A 44 -4.44 7.79 14.68
N TYR A 45 -5.04 6.70 15.09
CA TYR A 45 -6.30 6.22 14.53
C TYR A 45 -7.49 6.97 15.12
N VAL A 46 -8.49 7.29 14.29
CA VAL A 46 -9.76 7.82 14.77
C VAL A 46 -10.50 6.78 15.62
N PRO A 47 -11.34 7.16 16.60
CA PRO A 47 -11.93 6.21 17.55
C PRO A 47 -12.66 5.03 16.93
N GLY A 48 -13.36 5.22 15.83
CA GLY A 48 -14.08 4.16 15.12
C GLY A 48 -13.19 3.15 14.38
N LEU A 49 -11.88 3.40 14.25
CA LEU A 49 -10.93 2.56 13.51
C LEU A 49 -10.01 1.73 14.40
N LYS A 50 -10.45 1.36 15.60
CA LYS A 50 -9.67 0.49 16.49
C LYS A 50 -9.34 -0.86 15.83
N LYS A 51 -10.29 -1.43 15.09
CA LYS A 51 -10.06 -2.69 14.34
C LYS A 51 -8.95 -2.54 13.30
N ASN A 52 -8.90 -1.42 12.59
CA ASN A 52 -7.86 -1.11 11.59
C ASN A 52 -6.48 -1.01 12.26
N MET A 53 -6.40 -0.35 13.43
CA MET A 53 -5.17 -0.31 14.23
C MET A 53 -4.71 -1.71 14.64
N GLU A 54 -5.64 -2.56 15.11
CA GLU A 54 -5.32 -3.95 15.50
C GLU A 54 -4.86 -4.79 14.30
N ASN A 55 -5.47 -4.62 13.14
CA ASN A 55 -5.06 -5.30 11.92
C ASN A 55 -3.61 -4.95 11.56
N GLU A 56 -3.31 -3.66 11.48
CA GLU A 56 -1.96 -3.18 11.18
C GLU A 56 -0.95 -3.64 12.24
N TYR A 57 -1.29 -3.50 13.52
CA TYR A 57 -0.43 -3.98 14.60
C TYR A 57 -0.10 -5.47 14.48
N LYS A 58 -1.09 -6.33 14.21
CA LYS A 58 -0.89 -7.79 14.08
C LYS A 58 0.09 -8.13 12.95
N VAL A 59 -0.04 -7.48 11.80
CA VAL A 59 0.87 -7.68 10.66
C VAL A 59 2.28 -7.25 11.04
N LEU A 60 2.44 -6.02 11.50
CA LEU A 60 3.76 -5.45 11.82
C LEU A 60 4.45 -6.17 12.97
N ASN A 61 3.69 -6.64 13.98
CA ASN A 61 4.23 -7.36 15.13
C ASN A 61 4.61 -8.83 14.79
N LYS A 62 3.87 -9.47 13.87
CA LYS A 62 4.18 -10.83 13.41
C LYS A 62 5.39 -10.86 12.48
N ALA A 63 5.59 -9.82 11.70
CA ALA A 63 6.67 -9.75 10.74
C ALA A 63 8.04 -9.69 11.41
N LYS A 64 8.90 -10.61 11.02
CA LYS A 64 10.33 -10.62 11.37
C LYS A 64 11.13 -10.04 10.21
N SER A 65 12.43 -10.34 10.15
CA SER A 65 13.35 -9.85 9.10
C SER A 65 13.02 -10.33 7.67
N ASP A 66 12.08 -11.25 7.52
CA ASP A 66 11.87 -11.98 6.27
C ASP A 66 11.01 -11.23 5.25
N ILE A 67 10.32 -10.17 5.70
CA ILE A 67 9.53 -9.31 4.83
C ILE A 67 9.79 -7.84 5.11
N ASP A 68 9.88 -7.05 4.05
CA ASP A 68 10.20 -5.63 4.11
C ASP A 68 8.93 -4.82 4.39
N ILE A 69 8.65 -4.65 5.69
CA ILE A 69 7.57 -3.81 6.23
C ILE A 69 8.07 -3.09 7.49
N PRO A 70 7.45 -1.96 7.90
CA PRO A 70 7.84 -1.24 9.10
C PRO A 70 7.80 -2.12 10.34
N ARG A 71 8.72 -1.90 11.27
CA ARG A 71 8.73 -2.55 12.57
C ARG A 71 8.02 -1.70 13.60
N ILE A 72 7.19 -2.33 14.42
CA ILE A 72 6.56 -1.67 15.56
C ILE A 72 7.62 -1.28 16.58
N TYR A 73 7.59 -0.02 16.98
CA TYR A 73 8.31 0.48 18.13
C TYR A 73 7.42 0.45 19.37
N GLU A 74 6.14 0.88 19.23
CA GLU A 74 5.21 0.94 20.35
C GLU A 74 3.75 0.88 19.89
N LYS A 75 2.89 0.21 20.68
CA LYS A 75 1.44 0.26 20.58
C LYS A 75 0.88 1.00 21.80
N ASP A 76 0.15 2.08 21.56
CA ASP A 76 -0.55 2.83 22.61
C ASP A 76 -2.06 2.67 22.45
N GLU A 77 -2.60 1.66 23.14
CA GLU A 77 -4.04 1.35 23.08
C GLU A 77 -4.90 2.46 23.68
N LYS A 78 -4.41 3.14 24.74
CA LYS A 78 -5.15 4.22 25.41
C LYS A 78 -5.43 5.39 24.48
N ASN A 79 -4.46 5.73 23.61
CA ASN A 79 -4.58 6.84 22.71
C ASN A 79 -4.91 6.40 21.24
N ASN A 80 -5.07 5.11 20.97
CA ASN A 80 -5.23 4.53 19.65
C ASN A 80 -4.08 4.92 18.71
N CYS A 81 -2.84 4.75 19.14
CA CYS A 81 -1.65 5.09 18.37
C CYS A 81 -0.77 3.86 18.11
N LEU A 82 -0.17 3.83 16.94
CA LEU A 82 0.99 2.99 16.62
C LEU A 82 2.19 3.88 16.35
N ILE A 83 3.34 3.47 16.88
CA ILE A 83 4.63 4.07 16.56
C ILE A 83 5.46 3.00 15.90
N MET A 84 6.00 3.31 14.73
CA MET A 84 6.80 2.39 13.93
C MET A 84 8.02 3.10 13.36
N ASN A 85 8.99 2.36 12.84
CA ASN A 85 10.13 2.98 12.20
C ASN A 85 9.73 3.71 10.92
N TYR A 86 10.41 4.82 10.65
CA TYR A 86 10.28 5.55 9.40
C TYR A 86 11.13 4.87 8.32
N ILE A 87 10.55 4.63 7.15
CA ILE A 87 11.27 4.12 5.98
C ILE A 87 11.68 5.33 5.13
N MET A 88 12.99 5.57 5.07
CA MET A 88 13.57 6.68 4.30
C MET A 88 13.78 6.23 2.87
N GLY A 89 12.85 6.55 1.99
CA GLY A 89 12.89 6.19 0.58
C GLY A 89 11.88 7.01 -0.23
N GLU A 90 11.73 6.65 -1.51
CA GLU A 90 10.86 7.32 -2.45
C GLU A 90 9.55 6.56 -2.59
N ASN A 91 8.44 7.30 -2.77
CA ASN A 91 7.15 6.68 -2.95
C ASN A 91 7.05 6.04 -4.34
N LEU A 92 6.65 4.78 -4.39
CA LEU A 92 6.60 4.03 -5.66
C LEU A 92 5.63 4.65 -6.67
N CYS A 93 4.54 5.27 -6.21
CA CYS A 93 3.62 5.98 -7.08
C CYS A 93 4.28 7.17 -7.79
N ASP A 94 5.16 7.88 -7.09
CA ASP A 94 5.85 9.03 -7.65
C ASP A 94 6.89 8.56 -8.67
N LEU A 95 7.69 7.55 -8.37
CA LEU A 95 8.67 6.94 -9.29
C LEU A 95 8.02 6.38 -10.58
N ILE A 96 6.90 5.66 -10.48
CA ILE A 96 6.22 5.09 -11.65
C ILE A 96 5.61 6.17 -12.56
N ASN A 97 5.21 7.31 -11.98
CA ASN A 97 4.59 8.41 -12.75
C ASN A 97 5.59 9.52 -13.13
N ASP A 98 6.82 9.44 -12.65
CA ASP A 98 7.87 10.37 -13.02
C ASP A 98 8.26 10.20 -14.50
N LYS A 99 8.41 11.33 -15.20
CA LYS A 99 8.77 11.36 -16.64
C LYS A 99 10.25 11.09 -16.88
N ASP A 100 11.08 11.39 -15.87
CA ASP A 100 12.53 11.26 -15.96
C ASP A 100 12.99 9.84 -15.58
N THR A 101 12.14 9.05 -14.95
CA THR A 101 12.40 7.64 -14.67
C THR A 101 12.23 6.82 -15.95
N SER A 102 13.29 6.10 -16.38
CA SER A 102 13.25 5.28 -17.60
C SER A 102 12.25 4.13 -17.50
N PHE A 103 11.81 3.63 -18.66
CA PHE A 103 10.90 2.48 -18.70
C PHE A 103 11.54 1.22 -18.08
N GLU A 104 12.82 1.01 -18.32
CA GLU A 104 13.60 -0.10 -17.76
C GLU A 104 13.63 -0.05 -16.23
N GLU A 105 13.79 1.15 -15.65
CA GLU A 105 13.77 1.31 -14.20
C GLU A 105 12.36 1.09 -13.63
N LYS A 106 11.32 1.64 -14.28
CA LYS A 106 9.91 1.35 -13.91
C LYS A 106 9.60 -0.14 -13.97
N GLN A 107 10.08 -0.83 -15.01
CA GLN A 107 9.93 -2.29 -15.15
C GLN A 107 10.61 -3.01 -13.98
N ARG A 108 11.84 -2.64 -13.62
CA ARG A 108 12.58 -3.21 -12.48
C ARG A 108 11.79 -3.03 -11.19
N LEU A 109 11.27 -1.83 -10.94
CA LEU A 109 10.46 -1.53 -9.75
C LEU A 109 9.18 -2.39 -9.67
N ILE A 110 8.52 -2.61 -10.80
CA ILE A 110 7.31 -3.44 -10.87
C ILE A 110 7.62 -4.93 -10.66
N ILE A 111 8.77 -5.41 -11.13
CA ILE A 111 9.24 -6.77 -10.85
C ILE A 111 9.48 -6.94 -9.34
N LEU A 112 10.21 -6.02 -8.71
CA LEU A 112 10.43 -6.03 -7.27
C LEU A 112 9.13 -5.97 -6.45
N LEU A 113 8.13 -5.21 -6.93
CA LEU A 113 6.81 -5.14 -6.31
C LEU A 113 6.08 -6.49 -6.38
N SER A 114 6.15 -7.19 -7.51
CA SER A 114 5.54 -8.52 -7.66
C SER A 114 6.20 -9.57 -6.75
N GLU A 115 7.52 -9.49 -6.58
CA GLU A 115 8.28 -10.32 -5.65
C GLU A 115 7.90 -10.04 -4.20
N TRP A 116 7.72 -8.75 -3.85
CA TRP A 116 7.25 -8.35 -2.54
C TRP A 116 5.86 -8.93 -2.24
N TYR A 117 4.89 -8.85 -3.18
CA TYR A 117 3.57 -9.46 -3.00
C TYR A 117 3.64 -10.97 -2.87
N HIS A 118 4.48 -11.63 -3.67
CA HIS A 118 4.68 -13.07 -3.55
C HIS A 118 5.19 -13.45 -2.15
N LYS A 119 6.19 -12.73 -1.63
CA LYS A 119 6.70 -12.93 -0.26
C LYS A 119 5.62 -12.66 0.78
N PHE A 120 4.88 -11.56 0.66
CA PHE A 120 3.81 -11.19 1.59
C PHE A 120 2.73 -12.25 1.67
N HIS A 121 2.20 -12.67 0.54
CA HIS A 121 1.16 -13.69 0.49
C HIS A 121 1.61 -15.04 1.06
N ASN A 122 2.87 -15.44 0.83
CA ASN A 122 3.40 -16.70 1.37
C ASN A 122 3.71 -16.59 2.87
N TYR A 123 4.28 -15.47 3.32
CA TYR A 123 4.66 -15.28 4.72
C TYR A 123 3.44 -15.31 5.65
N PHE A 124 2.33 -14.71 5.20
CA PHE A 124 1.11 -14.64 6.00
C PHE A 124 0.05 -15.69 5.62
N LYS A 125 0.39 -16.64 4.74
CA LYS A 125 -0.48 -17.77 4.45
C LYS A 125 -0.69 -18.61 5.72
N ASN A 126 -1.95 -18.99 5.96
CA ASN A 126 -2.32 -19.95 6.99
C ASN A 126 -3.25 -21.00 6.37
N ASP A 127 -2.81 -22.24 6.31
CA ASP A 127 -3.44 -23.31 5.53
C ASP A 127 -3.65 -22.86 4.07
N GLU A 128 -4.89 -22.92 3.57
CA GLU A 128 -5.27 -22.49 2.22
C GLU A 128 -5.70 -21.00 2.16
N LYS A 129 -5.62 -20.26 3.30
CA LYS A 129 -6.06 -18.87 3.39
C LYS A 129 -4.89 -17.92 3.28
N PHE A 130 -4.99 -16.97 2.38
CA PHE A 130 -4.00 -15.89 2.25
C PHE A 130 -4.47 -14.65 3.02
N LEU A 131 -3.51 -13.94 3.61
CA LEU A 131 -3.73 -12.56 4.01
C LEU A 131 -3.41 -11.68 2.80
N ILE A 132 -4.30 -10.74 2.49
CA ILE A 132 -4.10 -9.74 1.45
C ILE A 132 -3.93 -8.36 2.08
N HIS A 133 -3.25 -7.45 1.36
CA HIS A 133 -3.02 -6.08 1.80
C HIS A 133 -4.33 -5.30 1.97
N GLY A 134 -5.28 -5.53 1.06
CA GLY A 134 -6.64 -5.00 1.14
C GLY A 134 -6.78 -3.54 0.69
N ASP A 135 -5.72 -2.75 0.65
CA ASP A 135 -5.64 -1.44 -0.02
C ASP A 135 -4.44 -1.39 -0.98
N PRO A 136 -4.51 -2.15 -2.10
CA PRO A 136 -3.41 -2.28 -3.05
C PRO A 136 -3.29 -1.02 -3.92
N THR A 137 -2.50 -0.06 -3.44
CA THR A 137 -2.18 1.18 -4.17
C THR A 137 -0.67 1.41 -4.19
N LEU A 138 -0.13 1.94 -5.29
CA LEU A 138 1.29 2.27 -5.40
C LEU A 138 1.77 3.21 -4.29
N ARG A 139 0.88 4.03 -3.71
CA ARG A 139 1.22 4.94 -2.60
C ARG A 139 1.56 4.22 -1.30
N ASN A 140 1.14 2.97 -1.16
CA ASN A 140 1.44 2.13 0.00
C ASN A 140 2.76 1.36 -0.13
N PHE A 141 3.61 1.79 -1.08
CA PHE A 141 4.94 1.21 -1.27
C PHE A 141 6.01 2.29 -1.33
N ILE A 142 7.12 2.01 -0.64
CA ILE A 142 8.30 2.87 -0.58
C ILE A 142 9.47 2.08 -1.16
N PHE A 143 10.20 2.69 -2.07
CA PHE A 143 11.42 2.14 -2.62
C PHE A 143 12.65 2.74 -1.91
N THR A 144 13.57 1.87 -1.53
CA THR A 144 14.93 2.19 -1.08
C THR A 144 15.91 1.48 -2.02
N ASP A 145 16.58 0.47 -1.57
CA ASP A 145 17.25 -0.57 -2.36
C ASP A 145 16.29 -1.77 -2.67
N ARG A 146 15.14 -1.78 -2.01
CA ARG A 146 14.06 -2.78 -2.09
C ARG A 146 12.70 -2.16 -1.89
N ILE A 147 11.64 -2.92 -2.12
CA ILE A 147 10.25 -2.46 -1.90
C ILE A 147 9.85 -2.72 -0.45
N TRP A 148 9.34 -1.67 0.21
CA TRP A 148 8.73 -1.72 1.52
C TRP A 148 7.22 -1.50 1.40
N GLY A 149 6.40 -2.44 1.90
CA GLY A 149 4.96 -2.22 2.03
C GLY A 149 4.64 -1.47 3.32
N VAL A 150 3.65 -0.56 3.27
CA VAL A 150 3.17 0.23 4.43
C VAL A 150 1.65 0.30 4.43
N ASP A 151 1.05 0.72 5.56
CA ASP A 151 -0.40 0.95 5.70
C ASP A 151 -1.24 -0.34 5.62
N PHE A 152 -1.07 -1.23 6.60
CA PHE A 152 -1.73 -2.54 6.70
C PHE A 152 -3.08 -2.50 7.43
N GLU A 153 -3.73 -1.35 7.52
CA GLU A 153 -4.97 -1.20 8.28
C GLU A 153 -6.18 -1.94 7.68
N GLU A 154 -6.15 -2.20 6.36
CA GLU A 154 -7.23 -2.88 5.62
C GLU A 154 -6.94 -4.36 5.35
N VAL A 155 -5.88 -4.92 5.96
CA VAL A 155 -5.54 -6.34 5.75
C VAL A 155 -6.71 -7.25 6.14
N ARG A 156 -6.89 -8.27 5.34
CA ARG A 156 -7.95 -9.28 5.53
C ARG A 156 -7.61 -10.59 4.85
N THR A 157 -8.30 -11.62 5.21
CA THR A 157 -8.28 -12.87 4.42
C THR A 157 -8.92 -12.60 3.06
N GLY A 158 -8.26 -13.07 1.99
CA GLY A 158 -8.73 -12.88 0.63
C GLY A 158 -7.93 -13.69 -0.38
N LYS A 159 -8.16 -13.42 -1.66
CA LYS A 159 -7.43 -14.07 -2.76
C LYS A 159 -6.30 -13.17 -3.22
N PRO A 160 -5.08 -13.67 -3.45
CA PRO A 160 -3.97 -12.88 -3.97
C PRO A 160 -4.28 -12.06 -5.22
N VAL A 161 -5.17 -12.56 -6.08
CA VAL A 161 -5.62 -11.82 -7.28
C VAL A 161 -6.21 -10.45 -6.96
N GLU A 162 -6.85 -10.28 -5.79
CA GLU A 162 -7.45 -9.00 -5.38
C GLU A 162 -6.37 -7.91 -5.20
N ASP A 163 -5.23 -8.25 -4.59
CA ASP A 163 -4.11 -7.31 -4.45
C ASP A 163 -3.45 -7.01 -5.81
N ILE A 164 -3.18 -8.05 -6.63
CA ILE A 164 -2.52 -7.86 -7.93
C ILE A 164 -3.41 -7.05 -8.87
N ALA A 165 -4.70 -7.34 -8.91
CA ALA A 165 -5.66 -6.57 -9.71
C ALA A 165 -5.78 -5.11 -9.23
N GLY A 166 -5.82 -4.90 -7.91
CA GLY A 166 -5.88 -3.57 -7.33
C GLY A 166 -4.64 -2.72 -7.61
N ILE A 167 -3.43 -3.33 -7.61
CA ILE A 167 -2.20 -2.65 -8.04
C ILE A 167 -2.25 -2.32 -9.54
N CYS A 168 -2.70 -3.23 -10.41
CA CYS A 168 -2.90 -2.92 -11.82
C CYS A 168 -3.86 -1.73 -11.99
N ALA A 169 -4.98 -1.74 -11.28
CA ALA A 169 -5.91 -0.62 -11.27
C ALA A 169 -5.28 0.68 -10.72
N SER A 170 -4.35 0.59 -9.76
CA SER A 170 -3.59 1.74 -9.26
C SER A 170 -2.63 2.27 -10.30
N ILE A 171 -1.85 1.42 -10.98
CA ILE A 171 -0.94 1.79 -12.07
C ILE A 171 -1.71 2.52 -13.17
N LEU A 172 -2.80 1.90 -13.65
CA LEU A 172 -3.57 2.41 -14.79
C LEU A 172 -4.26 3.73 -14.51
N SER A 173 -4.74 3.96 -13.28
CA SER A 173 -5.58 5.11 -12.91
C SER A 173 -4.85 6.27 -12.26
N THR A 174 -3.51 6.28 -12.20
CA THR A 174 -2.70 7.45 -11.81
C THR A 174 -2.33 8.26 -13.05
N GLU A 175 -2.14 9.60 -12.91
CA GLU A 175 -1.77 10.47 -14.04
C GLU A 175 -0.32 10.22 -14.51
N PRO A 176 -0.09 10.19 -15.83
CA PRO A 176 -1.07 10.16 -16.93
C PRO A 176 -1.78 8.81 -17.01
N MET A 177 -3.14 8.81 -17.05
CA MET A 177 -3.94 7.58 -16.96
C MET A 177 -3.92 6.76 -18.25
N PHE A 178 -3.99 5.43 -18.10
CA PHE A 178 -4.24 4.46 -19.19
C PHE A 178 -3.28 4.57 -20.40
N THR A 179 -2.02 4.93 -20.16
CA THR A 179 -0.99 4.97 -21.20
C THR A 179 -0.57 3.55 -21.61
N LYS A 180 -0.05 3.41 -22.85
CA LYS A 180 0.51 2.12 -23.33
C LYS A 180 1.60 1.58 -22.40
N GLU A 181 2.43 2.46 -21.87
CA GLU A 181 3.47 2.10 -20.89
C GLU A 181 2.87 1.42 -19.66
N LYS A 182 1.79 1.99 -19.08
CA LYS A 182 1.12 1.45 -17.90
C LYS A 182 0.47 0.09 -18.13
N TYR A 183 -0.08 -0.14 -19.32
CA TYR A 183 -0.55 -1.48 -19.70
C TYR A 183 0.58 -2.50 -19.71
N LYS A 184 1.74 -2.16 -20.30
CA LYS A 184 2.93 -3.01 -20.28
C LYS A 184 3.42 -3.30 -18.86
N LEU A 185 3.44 -2.29 -17.98
CA LEU A 185 3.81 -2.47 -16.57
C LEU A 185 2.86 -3.42 -15.83
N CYS A 186 1.54 -3.35 -16.11
CA CYS A 186 0.58 -4.29 -15.55
C CYS A 186 0.83 -5.73 -16.04
N SER A 187 1.10 -5.92 -17.34
CA SER A 187 1.44 -7.25 -17.88
C SER A 187 2.71 -7.80 -17.23
N ILE A 188 3.76 -6.99 -17.09
CA ILE A 188 5.02 -7.37 -16.41
C ILE A 188 4.77 -7.80 -14.95
N LEU A 189 3.95 -7.04 -14.20
CA LEU A 189 3.57 -7.38 -12.82
C LEU A 189 2.91 -8.76 -12.75
N ILE A 190 1.92 -8.99 -13.60
CA ILE A 190 1.13 -10.23 -13.64
C ILE A 190 2.01 -11.41 -14.03
N ASP A 191 2.77 -11.28 -15.12
CA ASP A 191 3.63 -12.34 -15.64
C ASP A 191 4.69 -12.75 -14.62
N ASN A 192 5.33 -11.76 -13.96
CA ASN A 192 6.33 -12.06 -12.95
C ASN A 192 5.71 -12.70 -11.71
N TYR A 193 4.54 -12.24 -11.26
CA TYR A 193 3.84 -12.87 -10.15
C TYR A 193 3.43 -14.32 -10.47
N LEU A 194 2.94 -14.59 -11.69
CA LEU A 194 2.56 -15.94 -12.13
C LEU A 194 3.76 -16.87 -12.26
N LYS A 195 4.94 -16.38 -12.67
CA LYS A 195 6.19 -17.17 -12.65
C LYS A 195 6.55 -17.62 -11.23
N LEU A 196 6.36 -16.75 -10.23
CA LEU A 196 6.65 -17.03 -8.82
C LEU A 196 5.57 -17.90 -8.15
N ALA A 197 4.33 -17.82 -8.62
CA ALA A 197 3.15 -18.50 -8.05
C ALA A 197 2.22 -19.04 -9.16
N PRO A 198 2.63 -20.09 -9.88
CA PRO A 198 1.82 -20.66 -10.97
C PRO A 198 0.42 -21.06 -10.51
N GLY A 199 -0.60 -20.75 -11.31
CA GLY A 199 -2.01 -21.12 -11.05
C GLY A 199 -2.70 -20.33 -9.93
N ARG A 200 -2.01 -19.38 -9.27
CA ARG A 200 -2.59 -18.59 -8.15
C ARG A 200 -3.54 -17.50 -8.61
N ILE A 201 -3.43 -17.06 -9.85
CA ILE A 201 -4.28 -16.03 -10.46
C ILE A 201 -4.92 -16.60 -11.72
N SER A 202 -6.23 -16.43 -11.86
CA SER A 202 -6.99 -16.73 -13.07
C SER A 202 -7.95 -15.58 -13.37
N ASP A 203 -8.22 -15.30 -14.65
CA ASP A 203 -9.20 -14.30 -15.14
C ASP A 203 -9.09 -12.90 -14.48
N ILE A 204 -7.84 -12.45 -14.29
CA ILE A 204 -7.52 -11.20 -13.57
C ILE A 204 -8.16 -9.95 -14.19
N ASN A 205 -8.54 -9.98 -15.48
CA ASN A 205 -9.12 -8.82 -16.17
C ASN A 205 -10.44 -8.37 -15.54
N LYS A 206 -11.24 -9.30 -15.05
CA LYS A 206 -12.50 -8.98 -14.32
C LYS A 206 -12.20 -8.30 -12.99
N ASP A 207 -11.18 -8.77 -12.27
CA ASP A 207 -10.79 -8.22 -10.99
C ASP A 207 -10.18 -6.82 -11.15
N ILE A 208 -9.36 -6.58 -12.20
CA ILE A 208 -8.84 -5.24 -12.55
C ILE A 208 -10.00 -4.29 -12.87
N ALA A 209 -10.95 -4.75 -13.71
CA ALA A 209 -12.12 -3.95 -14.08
C ALA A 209 -12.96 -3.58 -12.85
N TYR A 210 -13.15 -4.50 -11.92
CA TYR A 210 -13.84 -4.27 -10.65
C TYR A 210 -13.07 -3.27 -9.77
N SER A 211 -11.78 -3.47 -9.59
CA SER A 211 -10.93 -2.58 -8.79
C SER A 211 -10.88 -1.15 -9.34
N LEU A 212 -11.02 -0.95 -10.66
CA LEU A 212 -11.16 0.39 -11.24
C LEU A 212 -12.48 1.05 -10.82
N LEU A 213 -13.59 0.30 -10.75
CA LEU A 213 -14.88 0.82 -10.32
C LEU A 213 -14.88 1.18 -8.83
N GLU A 214 -14.20 0.38 -7.99
CA GLU A 214 -14.07 0.70 -6.55
C GLU A 214 -13.37 2.04 -6.31
N LYS A 215 -12.45 2.46 -7.20
CA LYS A 215 -11.78 3.76 -7.06
C LYS A 215 -12.70 4.96 -7.25
N ILE A 216 -13.89 4.79 -7.86
CA ILE A 216 -14.86 5.87 -8.08
C ILE A 216 -15.31 6.50 -6.76
N GLN A 217 -15.50 5.69 -5.70
CA GLN A 217 -15.88 6.20 -4.38
C GLN A 217 -14.90 7.25 -3.82
N TRP A 218 -13.62 7.18 -4.23
CA TRP A 218 -12.56 8.08 -3.79
C TRP A 218 -12.21 9.15 -4.83
N ARG A 219 -12.67 8.97 -6.08
CA ARG A 219 -12.38 9.82 -7.23
C ARG A 219 -13.62 10.01 -8.11
N PRO A 220 -14.71 10.59 -7.58
CA PRO A 220 -15.98 10.72 -8.31
C PRO A 220 -15.83 11.56 -9.59
N ASN A 221 -14.90 12.51 -9.61
CA ASN A 221 -14.57 13.32 -10.79
C ASN A 221 -13.91 12.52 -11.94
N GLN A 222 -13.49 11.28 -11.69
CA GLN A 222 -12.91 10.38 -12.70
C GLN A 222 -13.86 9.24 -13.07
N GLU A 223 -15.12 9.26 -12.62
CA GLU A 223 -16.09 8.18 -12.80
C GLU A 223 -16.24 7.75 -14.27
N GLU A 224 -16.44 8.69 -15.16
CA GLU A 224 -16.67 8.40 -16.60
C GLU A 224 -15.48 7.64 -17.21
N ILE A 225 -14.27 8.12 -17.01
CA ILE A 225 -13.06 7.49 -17.55
C ILE A 225 -12.81 6.12 -16.91
N LEU A 226 -13.02 5.98 -15.60
CA LEU A 226 -12.85 4.71 -14.91
C LEU A 226 -13.85 3.66 -15.38
N ARG A 227 -15.14 4.03 -15.57
CA ARG A 227 -16.15 3.14 -16.14
C ARG A 227 -15.86 2.73 -17.59
N LYS A 228 -15.40 3.67 -18.42
CA LYS A 228 -15.01 3.42 -19.82
C LYS A 228 -13.89 2.36 -19.87
N TYR A 229 -12.82 2.55 -19.13
CA TYR A 229 -11.69 1.63 -19.16
C TYR A 229 -11.94 0.32 -18.42
N SER A 230 -12.75 0.31 -17.38
CA SER A 230 -13.26 -0.91 -16.75
C SER A 230 -13.96 -1.81 -17.76
N LYS A 231 -14.90 -1.25 -18.57
CA LYS A 231 -15.60 -1.99 -19.63
C LYS A 231 -14.64 -2.51 -20.69
N LYS A 232 -13.65 -1.68 -21.12
CA LYS A 232 -12.65 -2.06 -22.11
C LYS A 232 -11.81 -3.24 -21.62
N ILE A 233 -11.24 -3.16 -20.42
CA ILE A 233 -10.39 -4.20 -19.85
C ILE A 233 -11.17 -5.48 -19.60
N ARG A 234 -12.41 -5.39 -19.13
CA ARG A 234 -13.25 -6.57 -18.93
C ARG A 234 -13.53 -7.32 -20.25
N LYS A 235 -13.63 -6.61 -21.38
CA LYS A 235 -13.95 -7.19 -22.68
C LYS A 235 -12.71 -7.68 -23.42
N ASN A 236 -11.63 -6.89 -23.42
CA ASN A 236 -10.47 -7.07 -24.30
C ASN A 236 -9.20 -7.46 -23.55
N GLY A 237 -9.18 -7.42 -22.21
CA GLY A 237 -7.97 -7.59 -21.43
C GLY A 237 -7.12 -6.33 -21.35
N LEU A 238 -5.83 -6.53 -21.13
CA LEU A 238 -4.81 -5.46 -21.05
C LEU A 238 -4.18 -5.14 -22.41
N ASP A 239 -4.70 -5.71 -23.51
CA ASP A 239 -4.20 -5.49 -24.87
C ASP A 239 -4.70 -4.17 -25.48
#